data_df103a473416531e688a77a578adfcb9
#
_entry.id   df103a473416531e688a77a578adfcb9
#
_cell.length_a   1.000
_cell.length_b   1.000
_cell.length_c   1.000
_cell.angle_alpha   90.00
_cell.angle_beta   90.00
_cell.angle_gamma   90.00
#
_symmetry.space_group_name_H-M   'P 1'
#
loop_
_entity.id
_entity.type
_entity.pdbx_description
1 polymer ?
#
loop_
_entity_poly.entity_id
_entity_poly.type
_entity_poly.pdbx_seq_one_letter_code
_entity_poly.pdbx_strand_id
1 'polypeptide(L)'
;PSKALSKGREDIELPAPEVKVSTDKLDLRIAGIGGTGVVTAAQILATAAMLDGYEVRGLDQTGLSQKAGPVVSDLRLTRDIPRPSNLLMHQSADVIIGFDLLVAASDKALDVAKSGKTILIASETETPTGEMVGNP
;
A
#
# COMPACT_ATOMS: atom_id res chain seq x y z
N PRO A 1 7.33 17.61 -31.34
CA PRO A 1 8.76 17.65 -31.14
C PRO A 1 9.10 17.91 -29.68
N SER A 2 9.23 16.86 -28.89
CA SER A 2 9.56 16.90 -27.47
C SER A 2 11.05 16.59 -27.29
N LYS A 3 11.90 17.61 -27.35
CA LYS A 3 13.35 17.50 -27.15
C LYS A 3 13.85 18.21 -25.88
N ALA A 4 13.03 18.30 -24.81
CA ALA A 4 13.35 19.11 -23.63
C ALA A 4 13.45 18.36 -22.29
N LEU A 5 13.49 17.03 -22.24
CA LEU A 5 13.51 16.29 -20.97
C LEU A 5 14.71 15.36 -20.77
N SER A 6 15.79 15.52 -21.52
CA SER A 6 17.00 14.68 -21.38
C SER A 6 18.25 15.41 -20.88
N LYS A 7 18.12 16.54 -20.20
CA LYS A 7 19.25 17.20 -19.55
C LYS A 7 19.12 17.06 -18.04
N GLY A 8 19.97 16.22 -17.42
CA GLY A 8 20.25 16.25 -15.99
C GLY A 8 19.72 15.09 -15.15
N ARG A 9 19.60 13.87 -15.66
CA ARG A 9 19.67 12.70 -14.78
C ARG A 9 21.12 12.30 -14.69
N GLU A 10 21.78 12.69 -13.61
CA GLU A 10 22.96 11.96 -13.15
C GLU A 10 22.51 10.50 -12.96
N ASP A 11 23.24 9.56 -13.55
CA ASP A 11 23.02 8.13 -13.30
C ASP A 11 23.35 7.88 -11.83
N ILE A 12 22.33 7.97 -10.98
CA ILE A 12 22.45 7.62 -9.56
C ILE A 12 22.57 6.10 -9.52
N GLU A 13 23.74 5.61 -9.20
CA GLU A 13 23.97 4.19 -8.97
C GLU A 13 23.21 3.77 -7.71
N LEU A 14 22.06 3.11 -7.92
CA LEU A 14 21.25 2.59 -6.82
C LEU A 14 21.90 1.32 -6.27
N PRO A 15 21.92 1.13 -4.94
CA PRO A 15 22.40 -0.11 -4.35
C PRO A 15 21.52 -1.28 -4.82
N ALA A 16 22.11 -2.47 -4.91
CA ALA A 16 21.35 -3.67 -5.25
C ALA A 16 20.21 -3.89 -4.25
N PRO A 17 18.99 -4.20 -4.70
CA PRO A 17 17.85 -4.39 -3.81
C PRO A 17 18.06 -5.62 -2.92
N GLU A 18 17.78 -5.46 -1.63
CA GLU A 18 17.78 -6.55 -0.66
C GLU A 18 16.35 -7.06 -0.46
N VAL A 19 16.15 -8.36 -0.64
CA VAL A 19 14.84 -8.99 -0.42
C VAL A 19 14.61 -9.15 1.09
N LYS A 20 13.67 -8.40 1.65
CA LYS A 20 13.35 -8.38 3.10
C LYS A 20 12.07 -9.14 3.47
N VAL A 21 11.30 -9.59 2.48
CA VAL A 21 10.03 -10.31 2.65
C VAL A 21 10.07 -11.64 1.91
N SER A 22 9.21 -12.59 2.31
CA SER A 22 9.12 -13.87 1.62
C SER A 22 8.65 -13.69 0.17
N THR A 23 9.24 -14.44 -0.75
CA THR A 23 8.83 -14.49 -2.16
C THR A 23 7.67 -15.45 -2.42
N ASP A 24 7.34 -16.35 -1.48
CA ASP A 24 6.26 -17.33 -1.65
C ASP A 24 4.93 -16.80 -1.13
N LYS A 25 4.99 -15.79 -0.27
CA LYS A 25 3.83 -15.23 0.40
C LYS A 25 4.08 -13.77 0.77
N LEU A 26 3.16 -12.90 0.38
CA LEU A 26 3.17 -11.48 0.76
C LEU A 26 1.77 -11.05 1.19
N ASP A 27 1.64 -10.58 2.42
CA ASP A 27 0.45 -9.92 2.94
C ASP A 27 0.71 -8.40 2.96
N LEU A 28 0.07 -7.66 2.05
CA LEU A 28 0.29 -6.23 1.79
C LEU A 28 -0.96 -5.43 2.07
N ARG A 29 -0.82 -4.30 2.78
CA ARG A 29 -1.85 -3.26 2.92
C ARG A 29 -1.42 -1.97 2.25
N ILE A 30 -2.30 -1.36 1.46
CA ILE A 30 -2.14 -0.02 0.92
C ILE A 30 -3.19 0.87 1.57
N ALA A 31 -2.77 1.99 2.14
CA ALA A 31 -3.64 2.93 2.83
C ALA A 31 -3.44 4.35 2.32
N GLY A 32 -4.52 5.10 2.19
CA GLY A 32 -4.46 6.49 1.72
C GLY A 32 -5.84 7.14 1.71
N ILE A 33 -5.92 8.31 1.12
CA ILE A 33 -7.16 9.07 0.97
C ILE A 33 -7.81 8.72 -0.36
N GLY A 34 -9.13 8.71 -0.40
CA GLY A 34 -9.90 8.52 -1.63
C GLY A 34 -9.48 9.52 -2.72
N GLY A 35 -9.18 9.01 -3.91
CA GLY A 35 -8.66 9.79 -5.03
C GLY A 35 -7.13 9.79 -5.16
N THR A 36 -6.37 9.28 -4.19
CA THR A 36 -4.89 9.19 -4.27
C THR A 36 -4.37 7.98 -5.06
N GLY A 37 -5.28 7.14 -5.57
CA GLY A 37 -4.91 5.99 -6.41
C GLY A 37 -4.64 4.69 -5.65
N VAL A 38 -5.04 4.57 -4.38
CA VAL A 38 -4.87 3.36 -3.56
C VAL A 38 -5.41 2.12 -4.29
N VAL A 39 -6.68 2.14 -4.71
CA VAL A 39 -7.32 1.02 -5.41
C VAL A 39 -6.64 0.73 -6.75
N THR A 40 -6.27 1.77 -7.49
CA THR A 40 -5.57 1.62 -8.78
C THR A 40 -4.20 0.94 -8.59
N ALA A 41 -3.43 1.37 -7.60
CA ALA A 41 -2.15 0.76 -7.28
C ALA A 41 -2.32 -0.70 -6.84
N ALA A 42 -3.33 -1.00 -6.01
CA ALA A 42 -3.65 -2.36 -5.61
C ALA A 42 -3.99 -3.24 -6.81
N GLN A 43 -4.80 -2.75 -7.76
CA GLN A 43 -5.16 -3.49 -8.98
C GLN A 43 -3.96 -3.74 -9.90
N ILE A 44 -3.07 -2.76 -10.06
CA ILE A 44 -1.84 -2.93 -10.84
C ILE A 44 -0.94 -4.00 -10.21
N LEU A 45 -0.72 -3.93 -8.89
CA LEU A 45 0.09 -4.92 -8.18
C LEU A 45 -0.54 -6.31 -8.22
N ALA A 46 -1.86 -6.41 -8.04
CA ALA A 46 -2.60 -7.66 -8.15
C ALA A 46 -2.44 -8.28 -9.54
N THR A 47 -2.61 -7.49 -10.59
CA THR A 47 -2.47 -7.95 -11.98
C THR A 47 -1.03 -8.40 -12.28
N ALA A 48 -0.04 -7.61 -11.86
CA ALA A 48 1.37 -7.97 -12.03
C ALA A 48 1.71 -9.28 -11.31
N ALA A 49 1.24 -9.45 -10.08
CA ALA A 49 1.45 -10.68 -9.31
C ALA A 49 0.79 -11.90 -9.96
N MET A 50 -0.43 -11.75 -10.51
CA MET A 50 -1.09 -12.83 -11.25
C MET A 50 -0.32 -13.24 -12.51
N LEU A 51 0.22 -12.26 -13.25
CA LEU A 51 1.07 -12.52 -14.42
C LEU A 51 2.38 -13.22 -14.04
N ASP A 52 2.87 -12.98 -12.84
CA ASP A 52 4.06 -13.64 -12.27
C ASP A 52 3.76 -14.97 -11.56
N GLY A 53 2.53 -15.48 -11.70
CA GLY A 53 2.12 -16.80 -11.23
C GLY A 53 1.70 -16.89 -9.77
N TYR A 54 1.36 -15.74 -9.12
CA TYR A 54 0.78 -15.76 -7.78
C TYR A 54 -0.74 -15.97 -7.83
N GLU A 55 -1.26 -16.68 -6.84
CA GLU A 55 -2.67 -16.57 -6.47
C GLU A 55 -2.85 -15.26 -5.69
N VAL A 56 -3.80 -14.43 -6.15
CA VAL A 56 -4.05 -13.11 -5.59
C VAL A 56 -5.44 -13.06 -4.99
N ARG A 57 -5.52 -12.56 -3.76
CA ARG A 57 -6.78 -12.21 -3.11
C ARG A 57 -6.72 -10.77 -2.64
N GLY A 58 -7.74 -10.00 -2.96
CA GLY A 58 -7.82 -8.58 -2.63
C GLY A 58 -9.13 -8.21 -1.95
N LEU A 59 -9.09 -7.17 -1.14
CA LEU A 59 -10.24 -6.54 -0.52
C LEU A 59 -10.02 -5.04 -0.40
N ASP A 60 -10.89 -4.27 -1.05
CA ASP A 60 -10.91 -2.82 -0.92
C ASP A 60 -11.96 -2.40 0.12
N GLN A 61 -11.55 -1.59 1.07
CA GLN A 61 -12.40 -1.02 2.10
C GLN A 61 -12.40 0.50 1.97
N THR A 62 -13.53 1.05 1.55
CA THR A 62 -13.76 2.48 1.48
C THR A 62 -14.59 2.94 2.68
N GLY A 63 -14.30 4.13 3.20
CA GLY A 63 -15.15 4.76 4.20
C GLY A 63 -16.49 5.21 3.61
N LEU A 64 -17.46 5.55 4.47
CA LEU A 64 -18.78 6.08 4.05
C LEU A 64 -18.68 7.47 3.41
N SER A 65 -17.57 8.18 3.58
CA SER A 65 -17.34 9.48 2.98
C SER A 65 -16.96 9.32 1.51
N GLN A 66 -17.81 9.84 0.60
CA GLN A 66 -17.56 9.74 -0.84
C GLN A 66 -16.39 10.61 -1.34
N LYS A 67 -15.92 11.58 -0.54
CA LYS A 67 -14.76 12.43 -0.88
C LYS A 67 -13.80 12.50 0.29
N ALA A 68 -12.51 12.29 0.01
CA ALA A 68 -11.42 12.41 0.97
C ALA A 68 -11.52 11.51 2.22
N GLY A 69 -12.32 10.43 2.18
CA GLY A 69 -12.33 9.42 3.25
C GLY A 69 -11.15 8.46 3.15
N PRO A 70 -10.79 7.80 4.25
CA PRO A 70 -9.73 6.80 4.24
C PRO A 70 -10.11 5.60 3.37
N VAL A 71 -9.18 5.16 2.54
CA VAL A 71 -9.28 3.96 1.70
C VAL A 71 -8.16 3.02 2.07
N VAL A 72 -8.49 1.76 2.25
CA VAL A 72 -7.55 0.69 2.56
C VAL A 72 -7.77 -0.46 1.59
N SER A 73 -6.71 -0.90 0.92
CA SER A 73 -6.71 -2.07 0.05
C SER A 73 -5.77 -3.13 0.62
N ASP A 74 -6.32 -4.31 0.89
CA ASP A 74 -5.55 -5.48 1.32
C ASP A 74 -5.28 -6.38 0.11
N LEU A 75 -4.04 -6.82 -0.05
CA LEU A 75 -3.64 -7.80 -1.04
C LEU A 75 -2.90 -8.96 -0.36
N ARG A 76 -3.28 -10.16 -0.71
CA ARG A 76 -2.65 -11.40 -0.26
C ARG A 76 -2.15 -12.17 -1.48
N LEU A 77 -0.85 -12.24 -1.60
CA LEU A 77 -0.17 -12.92 -2.70
C LEU A 77 0.43 -14.22 -2.18
N THR A 78 0.17 -15.33 -2.86
CA THR A 78 0.72 -16.63 -2.45
C THR A 78 1.09 -17.48 -3.65
N ARG A 79 2.13 -18.30 -3.51
CA ARG A 79 2.45 -19.40 -4.41
C ARG A 79 2.16 -20.71 -3.70
N ASP A 80 1.36 -21.57 -4.32
CA ASP A 80 1.07 -22.94 -3.86
C ASP A 80 0.50 -23.07 -2.42
N ILE A 81 0.04 -21.96 -1.84
CA ILE A 81 -0.53 -21.93 -0.48
C ILE A 81 -1.95 -21.39 -0.54
N PRO A 82 -2.98 -22.22 -0.41
CA PRO A 82 -4.36 -21.74 -0.39
C PRO A 82 -4.62 -20.77 0.76
N ARG A 83 -5.30 -19.65 0.48
CA ARG A 83 -5.71 -18.67 1.48
C ARG A 83 -7.23 -18.54 1.49
N PRO A 84 -7.89 -18.85 2.60
CA PRO A 84 -9.34 -18.84 2.65
C PRO A 84 -9.97 -17.44 2.75
N SER A 85 -9.21 -16.43 3.18
CA SER A 85 -9.71 -15.08 3.44
C SER A 85 -9.03 -14.02 2.58
N ASN A 86 -9.79 -13.01 2.14
CA ASN A 86 -9.29 -11.82 1.46
C ASN A 86 -8.82 -10.75 2.45
N LEU A 87 -9.27 -10.81 3.70
CA LEU A 87 -8.95 -9.86 4.75
C LEU A 87 -7.64 -10.23 5.43
N LEU A 88 -6.77 -9.25 5.67
CA LEU A 88 -5.61 -9.43 6.53
C LEU A 88 -6.04 -9.55 7.99
N MET A 89 -5.39 -10.45 8.71
CA MET A 89 -5.62 -10.60 10.14
C MET A 89 -4.80 -9.57 10.94
N HIS A 90 -5.21 -9.35 12.17
CA HIS A 90 -4.44 -8.54 13.13
C HIS A 90 -2.97 -9.00 13.17
N GLN A 91 -2.04 -8.05 13.09
CA GLN A 91 -0.59 -8.28 13.11
C GLN A 91 -0.06 -9.29 12.07
N SER A 92 -0.68 -9.37 10.89
CA SER A 92 -0.27 -10.33 9.85
C SER A 92 0.45 -9.71 8.65
N ALA A 93 0.37 -8.40 8.46
CA ALA A 93 0.96 -7.75 7.30
C ALA A 93 2.49 -7.88 7.27
N ASP A 94 3.02 -8.14 6.08
CA ASP A 94 4.45 -8.09 5.81
C ASP A 94 4.88 -6.68 5.42
N VAL A 95 4.03 -5.99 4.63
CA VAL A 95 4.29 -4.61 4.15
C VAL A 95 3.03 -3.76 4.27
N ILE A 96 3.20 -2.51 4.67
CA ILE A 96 2.17 -1.47 4.60
C ILE A 96 2.71 -0.33 3.75
N ILE A 97 1.96 0.10 2.73
CA ILE A 97 2.28 1.25 1.90
C ILE A 97 1.27 2.35 2.19
N GLY A 98 1.73 3.48 2.73
CA GLY A 98 0.92 4.66 3.00
C GLY A 98 1.07 5.72 1.91
N PHE A 99 -0.02 6.06 1.22
CA PHE A 99 -0.05 7.16 0.25
C PHE A 99 -0.35 8.50 0.91
N ASP A 100 -0.80 8.46 2.16
CA ASP A 100 -1.00 9.60 3.04
C ASP A 100 -0.56 9.21 4.45
N LEU A 101 0.21 10.09 5.11
CA LEU A 101 0.81 9.79 6.41
C LEU A 101 -0.23 9.63 7.51
N LEU A 102 -1.26 10.50 7.55
CA LEU A 102 -2.28 10.47 8.60
C LEU A 102 -3.13 9.20 8.51
N VAL A 103 -3.50 8.80 7.28
CA VAL A 103 -4.24 7.55 7.08
C VAL A 103 -3.37 6.34 7.40
N ALA A 104 -2.09 6.34 7.01
CA ALA A 104 -1.16 5.25 7.30
C ALA A 104 -0.90 5.09 8.80
N ALA A 105 -0.94 6.19 9.57
CA ALA A 105 -0.75 6.19 11.01
C ALA A 105 -2.05 5.90 11.80
N SER A 106 -3.19 5.74 11.12
CA SER A 106 -4.45 5.45 11.80
C SER A 106 -4.48 4.04 12.40
N ASP A 107 -5.23 3.88 13.50
CA ASP A 107 -5.40 2.57 14.15
C ASP A 107 -5.88 1.49 13.16
N LYS A 108 -6.78 1.85 12.25
CA LYS A 108 -7.28 0.95 11.23
C LYS A 108 -6.19 0.48 10.26
N ALA A 109 -5.29 1.36 9.86
CA ALA A 109 -4.19 1.02 8.95
C ALA A 109 -3.13 0.18 9.68
N LEU A 110 -2.85 0.48 10.94
CA LEU A 110 -1.82 -0.17 11.75
C LEU A 110 -2.29 -1.46 12.46
N ASP A 111 -3.59 -1.76 12.48
CA ASP A 111 -4.13 -2.98 13.12
C ASP A 111 -3.46 -4.26 12.62
N VAL A 112 -3.09 -4.31 11.34
CA VAL A 112 -2.40 -5.46 10.73
C VAL A 112 -0.88 -5.43 10.89
N ALA A 113 -0.32 -4.33 11.42
CA ALA A 113 1.12 -4.19 11.62
C ALA A 113 1.59 -5.02 12.82
N LYS A 114 2.74 -5.68 12.66
CA LYS A 114 3.44 -6.39 13.72
C LYS A 114 4.80 -5.78 13.95
N SER A 115 5.07 -5.36 15.19
CA SER A 115 6.38 -4.84 15.58
C SER A 115 7.50 -5.84 15.27
N GLY A 116 8.59 -5.35 14.71
CA GLY A 116 9.74 -6.17 14.34
C GLY A 116 9.56 -7.04 13.09
N LYS A 117 8.37 -7.02 12.45
CA LYS A 117 8.09 -7.79 11.24
C LYS A 117 7.64 -6.91 10.07
N THR A 118 6.63 -6.08 10.29
CA THR A 118 5.99 -5.30 9.21
C THR A 118 6.90 -4.16 8.76
N ILE A 119 7.11 -4.05 7.46
CA ILE A 119 7.80 -2.92 6.84
C ILE A 119 6.75 -1.88 6.49
N LEU A 120 6.90 -0.66 7.01
CA LEU A 120 6.07 0.48 6.67
C LEU A 120 6.83 1.41 5.73
N ILE A 121 6.22 1.71 4.57
CA ILE A 121 6.70 2.69 3.60
C ILE A 121 5.58 3.71 3.45
N ALA A 122 5.79 4.95 3.87
CA ALA A 122 4.77 5.98 3.81
C ALA A 122 5.26 7.23 3.09
N SER A 123 4.35 7.86 2.34
CA SER A 123 4.54 9.21 1.84
C SER A 123 4.50 10.19 3.01
N GLU A 124 5.31 11.23 2.98
CA GLU A 124 5.25 12.34 3.93
C GLU A 124 4.10 13.31 3.64
N THR A 125 3.27 13.02 2.64
CA THR A 125 2.10 13.84 2.32
C THR A 125 1.06 13.71 3.43
N GLU A 126 0.62 14.85 3.94
CA GLU A 126 -0.43 14.94 4.96
C GLU A 126 -1.63 15.70 4.38
N THR A 127 -2.81 15.07 4.39
CA THR A 127 -4.05 15.74 4.03
C THR A 127 -4.86 15.96 5.30
N PRO A 128 -5.08 17.21 5.72
CA PRO A 128 -5.81 17.52 6.95
C PRO A 128 -7.21 16.87 6.95
N THR A 129 -7.56 16.22 8.05
CA THR A 129 -8.91 15.69 8.24
C THR A 129 -9.92 16.81 8.48
N GLY A 130 -11.22 16.53 8.28
CA GLY A 130 -12.28 17.51 8.55
C GLY A 130 -12.26 18.04 10.00
N GLU A 131 -11.87 17.21 10.97
CA GLU A 131 -11.72 17.63 12.37
C GLU A 131 -10.54 18.59 12.56
N MET A 132 -9.42 18.37 11.88
CA MET A 132 -8.25 19.27 11.93
C MET A 132 -8.54 20.63 11.28
N VAL A 133 -9.40 20.67 10.26
CA VAL A 133 -9.81 21.93 9.60
C VAL A 133 -10.84 22.69 10.44
N GLY A 134 -11.69 21.98 11.17
CA GLY A 134 -12.76 22.57 12.01
C GLY A 134 -12.27 23.04 13.38
N ASN A 135 -11.12 22.62 13.84
CA ASN A 135 -10.58 22.94 15.18
C ASN A 135 -9.04 23.11 15.09
N PRO A 136 -8.59 24.26 14.50
CA PRO A 136 -7.15 24.54 14.31
C PRO A 136 -6.39 24.76 15.61
#